data_942561fbe4383e26a30cfc81f9ff1f2d
#
_entry.id   942561fbe4383e26a30cfc81f9ff1f2d
#
_cell.length_a   1.000
_cell.length_b   1.000
_cell.length_c   1.000
_cell.angle_alpha   90.00
_cell.angle_beta   90.00
_cell.angle_gamma   90.00
#
_symmetry.space_group_name_H-M   'P 1'
#
loop_
_entity.id
_entity.type
_entity.pdbx_description
1 polymer ?
#
loop_
_entity_poly.entity_id
_entity_poly.type
_entity_poly.pdbx_seq_one_letter_code
_entity_poly.pdbx_strand_id
1 'polypeptide(L)' 'MDWVERLNNAIKYIEEHLTDKIEYEELAKLLCCSTYHFQRMFAFMNGVPLSEYIRRRKLSLAVSDI' A
#
# COMPACT_ATOMS: atom_id res chain seq x y z
N MET A 1 -8.86 12.12 12.97
CA MET A 1 -7.66 11.77 12.21
C MET A 1 -7.86 12.09 10.73
N ASP A 2 -6.88 12.74 10.15
CA ASP A 2 -6.95 13.15 8.76
C ASP A 2 -6.78 11.97 7.81
N TRP A 3 -7.44 12.03 6.65
CA TRP A 3 -7.33 10.98 5.64
C TRP A 3 -5.89 10.81 5.14
N VAL A 4 -5.18 11.93 4.96
CA VAL A 4 -3.79 11.90 4.50
C VAL A 4 -2.91 11.16 5.49
N GLU A 5 -3.15 11.37 6.77
CA GLU A 5 -2.40 10.70 7.82
C GLU A 5 -2.65 9.19 7.82
N ARG A 6 -3.90 8.80 7.60
CA ARG A 6 -4.24 7.38 7.49
C ARG A 6 -3.58 6.75 6.28
N LEU A 7 -3.58 7.46 5.16
CA LEU A 7 -2.95 6.98 3.94
C LEU A 7 -1.45 6.81 4.14
N ASN A 8 -0.81 7.77 4.80
CA ASN A 8 0.62 7.68 5.10
C ASN A 8 0.93 6.46 5.97
N ASN A 9 0.09 6.19 6.95
CA ASN A 9 0.27 5.02 7.81
C ASN A 9 0.15 3.72 7.02
N ALA A 10 -0.78 3.68 6.07
CA ALA A 10 -0.95 2.50 5.22
C ALA A 10 0.27 2.30 4.32
N ILE A 11 0.77 3.36 3.74
CA ILE A 11 1.95 3.29 2.88
C ILE A 11 3.15 2.84 3.69
N LYS A 12 3.30 3.34 4.90
CA LYS A 12 4.37 2.95 5.79
C LYS A 12 4.30 1.44 6.10
N TYR A 13 3.09 0.94 6.34
CA TYR A 13 2.90 -0.49 6.55
C TYR A 13 3.36 -1.28 5.34
N ILE A 14 3.00 -0.83 4.14
CA ILE A 14 3.40 -1.50 2.90
C ILE A 14 4.93 -1.53 2.79
N GLU A 15 5.58 -0.40 3.03
CA GLU A 15 7.04 -0.32 2.92
C GLU A 15 7.74 -1.23 3.93
N GLU A 16 7.21 -1.34 5.12
CA GLU A 16 7.78 -2.19 6.15
C GLU A 16 7.60 -3.68 5.87
N HIS A 17 6.60 -4.03 5.06
CA HIS A 17 6.27 -5.42 4.78
C HIS A 17 6.54 -5.82 3.33
N LEU A 18 7.38 -5.07 2.63
CA LEU A 18 7.67 -5.39 1.22
C LEU A 18 8.35 -6.73 1.06
N THR A 19 9.16 -7.14 2.04
CA THR A 19 9.85 -8.43 2.00
C THR A 19 9.01 -9.55 2.61
N ASP A 20 7.89 -9.20 3.21
CA ASP A 20 6.96 -10.13 3.81
C ASP A 20 5.64 -10.11 3.06
N LYS A 21 4.69 -10.91 3.54
CA LYS A 21 3.35 -10.90 2.96
C LYS A 21 2.57 -9.68 3.42
N ILE A 22 1.99 -8.95 2.47
CA ILE A 22 1.17 -7.79 2.77
C ILE A 22 -0.29 -8.23 2.86
N GLU A 23 -0.93 -7.94 3.98
CA GLU A 23 -2.33 -8.27 4.20
C GLU A 23 -3.20 -7.05 3.92
N TYR A 24 -3.97 -7.12 2.85
CA TYR A 24 -4.85 -6.01 2.48
C TYR A 24 -5.90 -5.73 3.54
N GLU A 25 -6.34 -6.78 4.26
CA GLU A 25 -7.32 -6.60 5.32
C GLU A 25 -6.76 -5.74 6.46
N GLU A 26 -5.49 -5.90 6.78
CA GLU A 26 -4.85 -5.07 7.79
C GLU A 26 -4.76 -3.63 7.32
N LEU A 27 -4.46 -3.42 6.04
CA LEU A 27 -4.43 -2.07 5.48
C LEU A 27 -5.80 -1.41 5.57
N ALA A 28 -6.84 -2.17 5.26
CA ALA A 28 -8.21 -1.64 5.34
C ALA A 28 -8.56 -1.25 6.77
N LYS A 29 -8.12 -2.02 7.75
CA LYS A 29 -8.34 -1.68 9.16
C LYS A 29 -7.66 -0.38 9.54
N LEU A 30 -6.44 -0.18 9.07
CA LEU A 30 -5.72 1.07 9.33
C LEU A 30 -6.46 2.27 8.77
N LEU A 31 -7.15 2.09 7.66
CA LEU A 31 -7.87 3.17 6.99
C LEU A 31 -9.33 3.25 7.39
N CYS A 32 -9.80 2.28 8.18
CA CYS A 32 -11.20 2.22 8.62
C CYS A 32 -12.16 2.16 7.44
N CYS A 33 -11.78 1.43 6.39
CA CYS A 33 -12.62 1.25 5.20
C CYS A 33 -12.40 -0.14 4.62
N SER A 34 -13.19 -0.50 3.61
CA SER A 34 -13.07 -1.80 2.97
C SER A 34 -11.82 -1.85 2.08
N THR A 35 -11.32 -3.06 1.86
CA THR A 35 -10.16 -3.28 0.98
C THR A 35 -10.43 -2.73 -0.41
N TYR A 36 -11.62 -2.98 -0.94
CA TYR A 36 -11.99 -2.49 -2.27
C TYR A 36 -11.94 -0.97 -2.34
N HIS A 37 -12.50 -0.33 -1.33
CA HIS A 37 -12.54 1.13 -1.27
C HIS A 37 -11.12 1.71 -1.21
N PHE A 38 -10.28 1.12 -0.39
CA PHE A 38 -8.89 1.55 -0.25
C PHE A 38 -8.13 1.42 -1.58
N GLN A 39 -8.26 0.28 -2.25
CA GLN A 39 -7.58 0.06 -3.52
C GLN A 39 -8.03 1.07 -4.57
N ARG A 40 -9.31 1.35 -4.61
CA ARG A 40 -9.87 2.29 -5.56
C ARG A 40 -9.37 3.71 -5.30
N MET A 41 -9.37 4.12 -4.04
CA MET A 41 -8.86 5.44 -3.67
C MET A 41 -7.39 5.58 -3.96
N PHE A 42 -6.62 4.54 -3.69
CA PHE A 42 -5.20 4.54 -3.97
C PHE A 42 -4.93 4.69 -5.46
N ALA A 43 -5.65 3.96 -6.29
CA ALA A 43 -5.49 4.05 -7.73
C ALA A 43 -5.82 5.45 -8.25
N PHE A 44 -6.86 6.06 -7.69
CA PHE A 44 -7.25 7.40 -8.07
C PHE A 44 -6.16 8.43 -7.72
N MET A 45 -5.58 8.30 -6.54
CA MET A 45 -4.61 9.28 -6.06
C MET A 45 -3.23 9.11 -6.69
N ASN A 46 -2.84 7.87 -7.01
CA ASN A 46 -1.49 7.59 -7.47
C ASN A 46 -1.40 7.22 -8.96
N GLY A 47 -2.53 7.05 -9.60
CA GLY A 47 -2.57 6.74 -11.03
C GLY A 47 -2.26 5.29 -11.36
N VAL A 48 -1.97 4.45 -10.36
CA VAL A 48 -1.73 3.02 -10.55
C VAL A 48 -2.44 2.25 -9.43
N PRO A 49 -2.89 1.01 -9.71
CA PRO A 49 -3.52 0.18 -8.68
C PRO A 49 -2.53 -0.15 -7.56
N LEU A 50 -3.06 -0.43 -6.38
CA LEU A 50 -2.23 -0.78 -5.23
C LEU A 50 -1.36 -2.00 -5.51
N SER A 51 -1.91 -3.02 -6.15
CA SER A 51 -1.15 -4.23 -6.48
C SER A 51 0.03 -3.91 -7.38
N GLU A 52 -0.15 -3.01 -8.34
CA GLU A 52 0.92 -2.59 -9.24
C GLU A 52 1.99 -1.81 -8.47
N TYR A 53 1.58 -0.95 -7.57
CA TYR A 53 2.51 -0.19 -6.74
C TYR A 53 3.39 -1.14 -5.92
N ILE A 54 2.78 -2.10 -5.25
CA ILE A 54 3.51 -3.06 -4.42
C ILE A 54 4.47 -3.88 -5.27
N ARG A 55 4.02 -4.32 -6.44
CA ARG A 55 4.84 -5.10 -7.35
C ARG A 55 6.07 -4.31 -7.80
N ARG A 56 5.88 -3.05 -8.16
CA ARG A 56 6.99 -2.20 -8.59
C ARG A 56 7.99 -1.97 -7.47
N ARG A 57 7.51 -1.78 -6.26
CA ARG A 57 8.39 -1.59 -5.11
C ARG A 57 9.21 -2.84 -4.82
N LYS A 58 8.59 -4.00 -4.91
CA LYS A 58 9.30 -5.26 -4.70
C LYS A 58 10.38 -5.49 -5.76
N LEU A 59 10.07 -5.17 -7.01
CA LEU A 59 11.04 -5.28 -8.07
C LEU A 59 12.21 -4.32 -7.86
N SER A 60 11.93 -3.13 -7.40
CA SER A 60 12.97 -2.14 -7.12
C SER A 60 13.91 -2.63 -6.03
N LEU A 61 13.38 -3.24 -4.99
CA LEU A 61 14.20 -3.80 -3.91
C LEU A 61 15.07 -4.95 -4.41
N ALA A 62 14.50 -5.79 -5.26
CA ALA A 62 15.26 -6.92 -5.82
C ALA A 62 16.45 -6.44 -6.66
N VAL A 63 16.24 -5.38 -7.44
CA VAL A 63 17.30 -4.81 -8.25
C VAL A 63 18.36 -4.18 -7.36
N SER A 64 17.95 -3.53 -6.28
CA SER A 64 18.89 -2.88 -5.37
C SER A 64 19.81 -3.87 -4.65
N ASP A 65 19.36 -5.10 -4.51
CA ASP A 65 20.12 -6.13 -3.80
C ASP A 65 21.25 -6.73 -4.64
N ILE A 66 21.32 -6.37 -5.88
CA ILE A 66 22.39 -6.86 -6.77
C ILE A 66 23.62 -5.90 -6.70
#